data_2073cdbb59691d422cc90d6922ec5a7c
#
_entry.id   2073cdbb59691d422cc90d6922ec5a7c
#
_cell.length_a   1.000
_cell.length_b   1.000
_cell.length_c   1.000
_cell.angle_alpha   90.00
_cell.angle_beta   90.00
_cell.angle_gamma   90.00
#
_symmetry.space_group_name_H-M   'P 1'
#
loop_
_entity.id
_entity.type
_entity.pdbx_description
1 polymer ?
#
loop_
_entity_poly.entity_id
_entity_poly.type
_entity_poly.pdbx_seq_one_letter_code
_entity_poly.pdbx_strand_id
1 'polypeptide(L)'
;MKKEMAHDGAKNDCSARELTVEASTENLSKVTAFVNGALDAEDCPVKTRMQIELAVEEIFVNIAHYAYAPEKGDATIRVELAEEPRSARITFIDRGKPYDPLAAADPDVSVPAEDRRIGGLGVFLVKKTMDDVQYAYRDGQNILTVQKTL
;
A
#
# COMPACT_ATOMS: atom_id res chain seq x y z
N MET A 1 17.29 10.89 -17.26
CA MET A 1 17.07 10.23 -17.63
C MET A 1 16.84 9.70 -17.79
N LYS A 2 16.60 10.16 -17.48
CA LYS A 2 16.22 9.65 -17.86
C LYS A 2 15.85 9.18 -18.02
N LYS A 3 15.68 9.60 -17.88
CA LYS A 3 15.15 9.20 -18.33
C LYS A 3 14.71 8.84 -18.49
N GLU A 4 14.51 9.27 -18.39
CA GLU A 4 13.93 8.96 -18.82
C GLU A 4 13.36 8.73 -18.96
N MET A 5 13.36 9.17 -19.16
CA MET A 5 12.68 8.96 -19.46
C MET A 5 12.04 8.82 -19.61
N ALA A 6 11.94 9.18 -19.66
CA ALA A 6 11.18 9.13 -19.89
C ALA A 6 10.62 9.16 -20.03
N HIS A 7 10.31 9.69 -20.29
CA HIS A 7 9.57 9.77 -20.49
C HIS A 7 8.97 9.95 -20.49
N ASP A 8 9.03 10.32 -20.73
CA ASP A 8 8.28 10.64 -20.70
C ASP A 8 7.53 11.06 -20.54
N GLY A 9 7.55 11.27 -20.84
CA GLY A 9 6.73 11.79 -20.64
C GLY A 9 6.26 12.25 -20.32
N ALA A 10 6.01 12.57 -20.37
CA ALA A 10 5.37 13.02 -19.95
C ALA A 10 5.05 13.31 -19.49
N LYS A 11 4.85 13.57 -19.49
CA LYS A 11 4.41 14.08 -18.92
C LYS A 11 3.86 13.93 -18.01
N ASN A 12 4.12 13.94 -17.90
CA ASN A 12 3.33 13.83 -17.01
C ASN A 12 3.20 14.36 -15.75
N ASP A 13 2.80 14.64 -15.33
CA ASP A 13 2.32 15.17 -14.08
C ASP A 13 2.36 14.17 -12.95
N CYS A 14 2.98 13.07 -13.16
CA CYS A 14 3.04 11.96 -12.21
C CYS A 14 4.48 11.64 -11.92
N SER A 15 4.82 11.67 -10.63
CA SER A 15 6.13 11.28 -10.13
C SER A 15 5.99 9.90 -9.50
N ALA A 16 6.80 8.94 -9.93
CA ALA A 16 6.74 7.58 -9.42
C ALA A 16 8.08 7.17 -8.80
N ARG A 17 8.01 6.51 -7.64
CA ARG A 17 9.17 5.97 -6.94
C ARG A 17 8.88 4.55 -6.51
N GLU A 18 9.89 3.70 -6.46
CA GLU A 18 9.73 2.30 -6.04
C GLU A 18 10.77 1.91 -5.02
N LEU A 19 10.37 1.03 -4.12
CA LEU A 19 11.25 0.39 -3.16
C LEU A 19 10.93 -1.09 -3.13
N THR A 20 11.94 -1.94 -3.26
CA THR A 20 11.77 -3.38 -3.12
C THR A 20 12.55 -3.84 -1.90
N VAL A 21 11.87 -4.56 -1.01
CA VAL A 21 12.46 -5.09 0.22
C VAL A 21 11.96 -6.50 0.44
N GLU A 22 12.66 -7.26 1.27
CA GLU A 22 12.14 -8.55 1.71
C GLU A 22 10.85 -8.29 2.51
N ALA A 23 9.83 -9.10 2.28
CA ALA A 23 8.54 -8.97 2.95
C ALA A 23 8.66 -9.50 4.38
N SER A 24 9.28 -8.71 5.22
CA SER A 24 9.53 -9.01 6.63
C SER A 24 9.14 -7.79 7.45
N THR A 25 8.57 -8.04 8.63
CA THR A 25 8.18 -6.95 9.52
C THR A 25 9.38 -6.10 9.92
N GLU A 26 10.60 -6.65 9.86
CA GLU A 26 11.82 -5.89 10.13
C GLU A 26 12.01 -4.73 9.17
N ASN A 27 11.43 -4.82 7.98
CA ASN A 27 11.54 -3.79 6.95
C ASN A 27 10.41 -2.77 6.99
N LEU A 28 9.49 -2.87 7.95
CA LEU A 28 8.37 -1.95 8.02
C LEU A 28 8.83 -0.51 8.14
N SER A 29 9.85 -0.25 8.96
CA SER A 29 10.35 1.12 9.11
C SER A 29 10.92 1.67 7.82
N LYS A 30 11.56 0.83 7.01
CA LYS A 30 12.08 1.25 5.70
C LYS A 30 10.95 1.62 4.75
N VAL A 31 9.89 0.82 4.75
CA VAL A 31 8.73 1.07 3.89
C VAL A 31 8.05 2.37 4.31
N THR A 32 7.83 2.54 5.61
CA THR A 32 7.18 3.75 6.14
C THR A 32 8.01 4.98 5.82
N ALA A 33 9.33 4.92 6.01
CA ALA A 33 10.20 6.04 5.71
C ALA A 33 10.19 6.37 4.22
N PHE A 34 10.15 5.35 3.37
CA PHE A 34 10.10 5.56 1.92
C PHE A 34 8.81 6.29 1.52
N VAL A 35 7.67 5.86 2.02
CA VAL A 35 6.39 6.49 1.70
C VAL A 35 6.35 7.91 2.23
N ASN A 36 6.77 8.12 3.48
CA ASN A 36 6.79 9.45 4.06
C ASN A 36 7.74 10.38 3.31
N GLY A 37 8.88 9.87 2.85
CA GLY A 37 9.81 10.66 2.06
C GLY A 37 9.19 11.12 0.75
N ALA A 38 8.40 10.28 0.12
CA ALA A 38 7.70 10.66 -1.11
C ALA A 38 6.65 11.72 -0.83
N LEU A 39 5.95 11.61 0.31
CA LEU A 39 4.91 12.58 0.68
C LEU A 39 5.47 13.90 1.18
N ASP A 40 6.72 13.92 1.66
CA ASP A 40 7.35 15.15 2.17
C ASP A 40 7.45 16.22 1.10
N ALA A 41 7.51 15.83 -0.17
CA ALA A 41 7.57 16.80 -1.27
C ALA A 41 6.21 17.48 -1.49
N GLU A 42 5.14 16.96 -0.88
CA GLU A 42 3.79 17.47 -1.02
C GLU A 42 3.34 18.09 0.30
N ASP A 43 2.43 19.06 0.18
CA ASP A 43 1.87 19.69 1.37
C ASP A 43 0.71 18.82 1.88
N CYS A 44 1.06 17.71 2.51
CA CYS A 44 0.09 16.71 2.94
C CYS A 44 -0.36 16.98 4.37
N PRO A 45 -1.68 17.17 4.60
CA PRO A 45 -2.17 17.38 5.97
C PRO A 45 -1.79 16.23 6.89
N VAL A 46 -1.55 16.53 8.15
CA VAL A 46 -1.11 15.54 9.14
C VAL A 46 -2.10 14.37 9.24
N LYS A 47 -3.39 14.67 9.27
CA LYS A 47 -4.40 13.62 9.37
C LYS A 47 -4.35 12.67 8.16
N THR A 48 -4.22 13.22 6.97
CA THR A 48 -4.12 12.43 5.75
C THR A 48 -2.87 11.56 5.75
N ARG A 49 -1.73 12.14 6.17
CA ARG A 49 -0.48 11.39 6.27
C ARG A 49 -0.61 10.22 7.25
N MET A 50 -1.25 10.46 8.39
CA MET A 50 -1.46 9.40 9.38
C MET A 50 -2.33 8.28 8.84
N GLN A 51 -3.36 8.62 8.07
CA GLN A 51 -4.22 7.62 7.45
C GLN A 51 -3.47 6.78 6.42
N ILE A 52 -2.63 7.42 5.62
CA ILE A 52 -1.80 6.73 4.63
C ILE A 52 -0.80 5.82 5.35
N GLU A 53 -0.14 6.32 6.37
CA GLU A 53 0.84 5.54 7.12
C GLU A 53 0.21 4.29 7.73
N LEU A 54 -0.96 4.43 8.31
CA LEU A 54 -1.66 3.30 8.89
C LEU A 54 -2.02 2.26 7.83
N ALA A 55 -2.49 2.72 6.67
CA ALA A 55 -2.84 1.82 5.58
C ALA A 55 -1.61 1.05 5.08
N VAL A 56 -0.50 1.76 4.91
CA VAL A 56 0.77 1.15 4.47
C VAL A 56 1.21 0.09 5.47
N GLU A 57 1.15 0.41 6.77
CA GLU A 57 1.55 -0.51 7.81
C GLU A 57 0.71 -1.79 7.78
N GLU A 58 -0.61 -1.64 7.73
CA GLU A 58 -1.49 -2.80 7.71
C GLU A 58 -1.28 -3.69 6.50
N ILE A 59 -1.14 -3.09 5.33
CA ILE A 59 -0.97 -3.85 4.10
C ILE A 59 0.39 -4.56 4.09
N PHE A 60 1.45 -3.85 4.45
CA PHE A 60 2.79 -4.44 4.42
C PHE A 60 2.93 -5.57 5.45
N VAL A 61 2.38 -5.39 6.65
CA VAL A 61 2.42 -6.42 7.68
C VAL A 61 1.67 -7.67 7.21
N ASN A 62 0.52 -7.49 6.53
CA ASN A 62 -0.21 -8.63 5.99
C ASN A 62 0.61 -9.36 4.93
N ILE A 63 1.30 -8.64 4.06
CA ILE A 63 2.17 -9.27 3.07
C ILE A 63 3.29 -10.05 3.77
N ALA A 64 3.92 -9.42 4.78
CA ALA A 64 5.02 -10.05 5.50
C ALA A 64 4.60 -11.34 6.19
N HIS A 65 3.38 -11.39 6.71
CA HIS A 65 2.92 -12.56 7.46
C HIS A 65 2.35 -13.66 6.58
N TYR A 66 1.75 -13.32 5.44
CA TYR A 66 0.93 -14.29 4.73
C TYR A 66 1.31 -14.58 3.28
N ALA A 67 1.97 -13.65 2.60
CA ALA A 67 2.18 -13.81 1.16
C ALA A 67 3.05 -15.02 0.83
N TYR A 68 4.14 -15.20 1.56
CA TYR A 68 5.14 -16.21 1.22
C TYR A 68 5.25 -17.33 2.23
N ALA A 69 4.63 -17.21 3.41
CA ALA A 69 4.81 -18.16 4.48
C ALA A 69 4.58 -19.61 4.04
N PRO A 70 5.44 -20.57 4.41
CA PRO A 70 6.60 -20.40 5.31
C PRO A 70 7.88 -19.93 4.61
N GLU A 71 7.87 -19.75 3.29
CA GLU A 71 9.04 -19.25 2.55
C GLU A 71 9.18 -17.74 2.72
N LYS A 72 10.18 -17.18 2.04
CA LYS A 72 10.46 -15.76 2.04
C LYS A 72 10.36 -15.22 0.61
N GLY A 73 10.09 -13.94 0.48
CA GLY A 73 10.01 -13.29 -0.81
C GLY A 73 10.01 -11.79 -0.65
N ASP A 74 10.00 -11.09 -1.77
CA ASP A 74 10.10 -9.64 -1.79
C ASP A 74 8.76 -8.98 -2.04
N ALA A 75 8.64 -7.76 -1.55
CA ALA A 75 7.51 -6.89 -1.86
C ALA A 75 8.05 -5.60 -2.46
N THR A 76 7.36 -5.10 -3.47
CA THR A 76 7.68 -3.81 -4.09
C THR A 76 6.58 -2.83 -3.73
N ILE A 77 6.99 -1.66 -3.27
CA ILE A 77 6.08 -0.58 -2.93
C ILE A 77 6.34 0.57 -3.92
N ARG A 78 5.30 0.95 -4.67
CA ARG A 78 5.39 2.05 -5.62
C ARG A 78 4.53 3.19 -5.14
N VAL A 79 5.07 4.40 -5.12
CA VAL A 79 4.33 5.61 -4.78
C VAL A 79 4.26 6.49 -6.00
N GLU A 80 3.05 6.86 -6.39
CA GLU A 80 2.82 7.77 -7.51
C GLU A 80 2.02 8.98 -6.99
N LEU A 81 2.47 10.17 -7.33
CA LEU A 81 1.82 11.40 -6.92
C LEU A 81 1.21 12.07 -8.16
N ALA A 82 -0.05 12.45 -8.05
CA ALA A 82 -0.78 13.11 -9.13
C ALA A 82 -1.17 14.52 -8.69
N GLU A 83 -1.31 15.42 -9.66
CA GLU A 83 -1.53 16.84 -9.39
C GLU A 83 -3.00 17.26 -9.41
N GLU A 84 -3.83 16.62 -10.22
CA GLU A 84 -5.23 17.08 -10.39
C GLU A 84 -6.18 15.89 -10.37
N PRO A 85 -6.80 15.61 -9.20
CA PRO A 85 -6.54 16.28 -7.92
C PRO A 85 -5.24 15.81 -7.31
N ARG A 86 -4.70 16.59 -6.40
CA ARG A 86 -3.49 16.17 -5.69
C ARG A 86 -3.82 14.90 -4.92
N SER A 87 -3.12 13.84 -5.23
CA SER A 87 -3.40 12.54 -4.63
C SER A 87 -2.16 11.67 -4.64
N ALA A 88 -2.16 10.68 -3.76
CA ALA A 88 -1.11 9.67 -3.71
C ALA A 88 -1.73 8.32 -4.03
N ARG A 89 -1.07 7.57 -4.90
CA ARG A 89 -1.43 6.20 -5.21
C ARG A 89 -0.27 5.32 -4.78
N ILE A 90 -0.57 4.35 -3.92
CA ILE A 90 0.46 3.45 -3.40
C ILE A 90 0.11 2.04 -3.82
N THR A 91 1.02 1.39 -4.53
CA THR A 91 0.81 0.04 -5.05
C THR A 91 1.77 -0.92 -4.36
N PHE A 92 1.22 -2.04 -3.89
CA PHE A 92 1.98 -3.09 -3.22
C PHE A 92 1.97 -4.32 -4.13
N ILE A 93 3.15 -4.80 -4.50
CA ILE A 93 3.29 -5.92 -5.43
C ILE A 93 4.10 -7.01 -4.75
N ASP A 94 3.56 -8.24 -4.73
CA ASP A 94 4.29 -9.40 -4.25
C ASP A 94 4.00 -10.61 -5.15
N ARG A 95 4.82 -11.63 -5.03
CA ARG A 95 4.68 -12.86 -5.82
C ARG A 95 4.24 -14.02 -4.94
N GLY A 96 3.59 -13.74 -3.84
CA GLY A 96 3.10 -14.76 -2.94
C GLY A 96 1.83 -15.42 -3.43
N LYS A 97 1.22 -16.18 -2.54
CA LYS A 97 -0.03 -16.86 -2.85
C LYS A 97 -1.11 -15.85 -3.21
N PRO A 98 -1.97 -16.16 -4.20
CA PRO A 98 -3.07 -15.25 -4.52
C PRO A 98 -3.94 -15.01 -3.27
N TYR A 99 -4.16 -13.76 -2.93
CA TYR A 99 -5.00 -13.42 -1.79
C TYR A 99 -5.59 -12.03 -2.00
N ASP A 100 -6.92 -11.98 -2.08
CA ASP A 100 -7.64 -10.73 -2.25
C ASP A 100 -8.18 -10.29 -0.89
N PRO A 101 -7.54 -9.31 -0.24
CA PRO A 101 -8.02 -8.86 1.07
C PRO A 101 -9.38 -8.18 0.99
N LEU A 102 -9.79 -7.73 -0.21
CA LEU A 102 -11.07 -7.05 -0.38
C LEU A 102 -12.23 -8.02 -0.52
N ALA A 103 -11.95 -9.30 -0.77
CA ALA A 103 -12.99 -10.31 -0.92
C ALA A 103 -13.58 -10.74 0.43
N ALA A 104 -12.85 -10.49 1.52
CA ALA A 104 -13.32 -10.83 2.85
C ALA A 104 -14.42 -9.86 3.29
N ALA A 105 -15.43 -10.40 4.01
CA ALA A 105 -16.47 -9.56 4.58
C ALA A 105 -15.86 -8.63 5.63
N ASP A 106 -16.46 -7.44 5.77
CA ASP A 106 -16.04 -6.51 6.81
C ASP A 106 -16.30 -7.15 8.18
N PRO A 107 -15.42 -6.89 9.17
CA PRO A 107 -15.61 -7.46 10.50
C PRO A 107 -16.87 -6.90 11.17
N ASP A 108 -17.48 -7.72 12.02
CA ASP A 108 -18.61 -7.29 12.82
C ASP A 108 -18.05 -6.55 14.03
N VAL A 109 -18.13 -5.23 14.00
CA VAL A 109 -17.55 -4.40 15.06
C VAL A 109 -18.31 -4.51 16.38
N SER A 110 -19.48 -5.16 16.38
CA SER A 110 -20.21 -5.40 17.63
C SER A 110 -19.64 -6.60 18.39
N VAL A 111 -18.80 -7.42 17.74
CA VAL A 111 -18.13 -8.55 18.37
C VAL A 111 -16.92 -8.04 19.16
N PRO A 112 -16.69 -8.53 20.40
CA PRO A 112 -15.50 -8.14 21.15
C PRO A 112 -14.22 -8.36 20.37
N ALA A 113 -13.24 -7.49 20.57
CA ALA A 113 -12.01 -7.52 19.79
C ALA A 113 -11.29 -8.87 19.84
N GLU A 114 -11.30 -9.54 21.00
CA GLU A 114 -10.64 -10.83 21.16
C GLU A 114 -11.30 -11.95 20.37
N ASP A 115 -12.54 -11.74 19.93
CA ASP A 115 -13.28 -12.74 19.16
C ASP A 115 -13.25 -12.46 17.66
N ARG A 116 -12.61 -11.37 17.23
CA ARG A 116 -12.51 -11.05 15.81
C ARG A 116 -11.35 -11.77 15.16
N ARG A 117 -11.46 -11.97 13.84
CA ARG A 117 -10.37 -12.55 13.08
C ARG A 117 -9.18 -11.59 13.09
N ILE A 118 -7.98 -12.16 13.23
CA ILE A 118 -6.74 -11.38 13.16
C ILE A 118 -6.62 -10.75 11.78
N GLY A 119 -6.29 -9.46 11.71
CA GLY A 119 -6.05 -8.74 10.46
C GLY A 119 -7.30 -8.20 9.77
N GLY A 120 -8.49 -8.72 10.12
CA GLY A 120 -9.71 -8.28 9.47
C GLY A 120 -10.02 -6.81 9.73
N LEU A 121 -9.75 -6.35 10.93
CA LEU A 121 -10.03 -4.97 11.31
C LEU A 121 -9.11 -4.00 10.57
N GLY A 122 -7.83 -4.38 10.39
CA GLY A 122 -6.89 -3.52 9.67
C GLY A 122 -7.33 -3.25 8.23
N VAL A 123 -7.73 -4.31 7.51
CA VAL A 123 -8.22 -4.15 6.13
C VAL A 123 -9.49 -3.30 6.12
N PHE A 124 -10.38 -3.51 7.08
CA PHE A 124 -11.59 -2.71 7.22
C PHE A 124 -11.25 -1.22 7.35
N LEU A 125 -10.27 -0.88 8.19
CA LEU A 125 -9.85 0.51 8.37
C LEU A 125 -9.24 1.09 7.10
N VAL A 126 -8.46 0.30 6.37
CA VAL A 126 -7.89 0.74 5.08
C VAL A 126 -9.02 1.11 4.13
N LYS A 127 -10.03 0.24 4.02
CA LYS A 127 -11.17 0.51 3.13
C LYS A 127 -11.94 1.75 3.56
N LYS A 128 -12.01 2.02 4.85
CA LYS A 128 -12.75 3.18 5.38
C LYS A 128 -12.00 4.49 5.22
N THR A 129 -10.67 4.46 5.26
CA THR A 129 -9.87 5.69 5.27
C THR A 129 -9.29 6.06 3.92
N MET A 130 -9.10 5.09 3.01
CA MET A 130 -8.60 5.39 1.67
C MET A 130 -9.77 5.75 0.76
N ASP A 131 -9.49 6.58 -0.24
CA ASP A 131 -10.51 7.00 -1.20
C ASP A 131 -10.83 5.89 -2.18
N ASP A 132 -9.84 5.04 -2.50
CA ASP A 132 -10.05 3.92 -3.38
C ASP A 132 -9.07 2.81 -3.01
N VAL A 133 -9.51 1.57 -3.13
CA VAL A 133 -8.68 0.39 -2.89
C VAL A 133 -9.03 -0.63 -3.97
N GLN A 134 -8.02 -1.11 -4.70
CA GLN A 134 -8.21 -2.07 -5.78
C GLN A 134 -7.22 -3.21 -5.65
N TYR A 135 -7.65 -4.39 -6.06
CA TYR A 135 -6.81 -5.58 -6.05
C TYR A 135 -6.87 -6.29 -7.40
N ALA A 136 -5.73 -6.79 -7.84
CA ALA A 136 -5.66 -7.65 -9.02
C ALA A 136 -4.60 -8.72 -8.78
N TYR A 137 -4.81 -9.90 -9.35
CA TYR A 137 -3.79 -10.94 -9.42
C TYR A 137 -3.47 -11.13 -10.88
N ARG A 138 -2.22 -10.86 -11.27
CA ARG A 138 -1.85 -10.84 -12.68
C ARG A 138 -0.41 -11.25 -12.83
N ASP A 139 -0.16 -12.16 -13.78
CA ASP A 139 1.20 -12.61 -14.08
C ASP A 139 1.95 -13.12 -12.86
N GLY A 140 1.25 -13.83 -11.98
CA GLY A 140 1.86 -14.39 -10.77
C GLY A 140 2.09 -13.39 -9.68
N GLN A 141 1.47 -12.22 -9.75
CA GLN A 141 1.66 -11.15 -8.76
C GLN A 141 0.35 -10.71 -8.14
N ASN A 142 0.37 -10.54 -6.83
CA ASN A 142 -0.68 -9.80 -6.13
C ASN A 142 -0.36 -8.32 -6.30
N ILE A 143 -1.35 -7.54 -6.72
CA ILE A 143 -1.19 -6.10 -6.93
C ILE A 143 -2.32 -5.41 -6.19
N LEU A 144 -1.99 -4.76 -5.08
CA LEU A 144 -2.97 -4.03 -4.28
C LEU A 144 -2.64 -2.55 -4.34
N THR A 145 -3.62 -1.74 -4.74
CA THR A 145 -3.43 -0.31 -4.91
C THR A 145 -4.39 0.45 -4.02
N VAL A 146 -3.86 1.42 -3.28
CA VAL A 146 -4.69 2.34 -2.48
C VAL A 146 -4.45 3.76 -3.00
N GLN A 147 -5.47 4.59 -2.92
CA GLN A 147 -5.39 5.97 -3.37
C GLN A 147 -6.02 6.89 -2.34
N LYS A 148 -5.38 8.03 -2.13
CA LYS A 148 -5.84 9.02 -1.16
C LYS A 148 -5.60 10.42 -1.70
N THR A 149 -6.66 11.24 -1.68
CA THR A 149 -6.55 12.66 -2.02
C THR A 149 -5.82 13.39 -0.89
N LEU A 150 -4.90 14.24 -1.25
CA LEU A 150 -4.07 14.97 -0.28
C LEU A 150 -4.67 16.32 0.09
#